data_05227e135cdc3c7599859f730a16a680
#
_entry.id   05227e135cdc3c7599859f730a16a680
#
_cell.length_a   1.000
_cell.length_b   1.000
_cell.length_c   1.000
_cell.angle_alpha   90.00
_cell.angle_beta   90.00
_cell.angle_gamma   90.00
#
_symmetry.space_group_name_H-M   'P 1'
#
loop_
_entity.id
_entity.type
_entity.pdbx_description
1 polymer ?
#
loop_
_entity_poly.entity_id
_entity_poly.type
_entity_poly.pdbx_seq_one_letter_code
_entity_poly.pdbx_strand_id
1 'polypeptide(L)'
;STAGAGASSPAASYPARLAVELKQRFPNHAIAVLNRGVNGEETDQMMDRFSADVMAAHPQLVLWQVGTNSVLRDRSLEIHEAQLHQGIEELKAAGADVVLIDPQFAPAVNAKAETADMIQQIALAAKQENVDLFRRFAVMRNWYDVQHLAFADFVSPDQLHMNDWGYACWAKLMAGAIAEAASRPIASAAAHPAHATNLP
;
A
#
# COMPACT_ATOMS: atom_id res chain seq x y z
N SER A 1 -11.81 0.40 0.69
CA SER A 1 -11.04 1.66 0.95
C SER A 1 -10.40 2.19 -0.32
N THR A 2 -9.59 1.38 -1.03
CA THR A 2 -8.91 1.79 -2.28
C THR A 2 -9.87 2.27 -3.35
N ALA A 3 -11.03 1.66 -3.48
CA ALA A 3 -12.09 2.09 -4.39
C ALA A 3 -12.67 3.49 -4.07
N GLY A 4 -12.36 4.06 -2.90
CA GLY A 4 -12.80 5.39 -2.49
C GLY A 4 -13.96 5.40 -1.50
N ALA A 5 -14.27 4.29 -0.84
CA ALA A 5 -15.27 4.28 0.23
C ALA A 5 -14.93 5.32 1.32
N GLY A 6 -15.92 6.05 1.80
CA GLY A 6 -15.75 7.17 2.74
C GLY A 6 -15.46 8.53 2.10
N ALA A 7 -15.05 8.56 0.83
CA ALA A 7 -14.87 9.81 0.10
C ALA A 7 -16.21 10.38 -0.40
N SER A 8 -16.34 11.70 -0.41
CA SER A 8 -17.55 12.40 -0.87
C SER A 8 -17.79 12.29 -2.37
N SER A 9 -16.75 11.97 -3.13
CA SER A 9 -16.79 11.79 -4.59
C SER A 9 -15.62 10.92 -5.06
N PRO A 10 -15.66 10.34 -6.27
CA PRO A 10 -14.53 9.61 -6.85
C PRO A 10 -13.23 10.45 -6.90
N ALA A 11 -13.32 11.75 -7.15
CA ALA A 11 -12.18 12.66 -7.19
C ALA A 11 -11.55 12.91 -5.80
N ALA A 12 -12.30 12.67 -4.73
CA ALA A 12 -11.82 12.79 -3.35
C ALA A 12 -11.16 11.51 -2.82
N SER A 13 -11.23 10.40 -3.56
CA SER A 13 -10.53 9.15 -3.20
C SER A 13 -9.01 9.33 -3.23
N TYR A 14 -8.28 8.53 -2.44
CA TYR A 14 -6.83 8.68 -2.41
C TYR A 14 -6.14 8.40 -3.75
N PRO A 15 -6.57 7.42 -4.57
CA PRO A 15 -5.89 7.21 -5.86
C PRO A 15 -6.05 8.41 -6.80
N ALA A 16 -7.22 9.05 -6.81
CA ALA A 16 -7.44 10.27 -7.60
C ALA A 16 -6.58 11.43 -7.09
N ARG A 17 -6.51 11.63 -5.76
CA ARG A 17 -5.67 12.66 -5.16
C ARG A 17 -4.18 12.37 -5.33
N LEU A 18 -3.77 11.10 -5.22
CA LEU A 18 -2.40 10.68 -5.49
C LEU A 18 -1.97 11.01 -6.91
N ALA A 19 -2.84 10.80 -7.90
CA ALA A 19 -2.57 11.17 -9.29
C ALA A 19 -2.29 12.66 -9.44
N VAL A 20 -3.05 13.52 -8.75
CA VAL A 20 -2.83 14.98 -8.75
C VAL A 20 -1.49 15.33 -8.10
N GLU A 21 -1.20 14.77 -6.92
CA GLU A 21 0.04 15.03 -6.18
C GLU A 21 1.29 14.57 -6.95
N LEU A 22 1.23 13.40 -7.59
CA LEU A 22 2.34 12.91 -8.41
C LEU A 22 2.56 13.77 -9.65
N LYS A 23 1.51 14.20 -10.32
CA LYS A 23 1.62 15.10 -11.46
C LYS A 23 2.27 16.44 -11.09
N GLN A 24 1.99 16.97 -9.89
CA GLN A 24 2.62 18.21 -9.40
C GLN A 24 4.12 18.00 -9.09
N ARG A 25 4.47 16.85 -8.53
CA ARG A 25 5.88 16.55 -8.15
C ARG A 25 6.74 16.17 -9.33
N PHE A 26 6.15 15.56 -10.34
CA PHE A 26 6.82 15.09 -11.55
C PHE A 26 6.20 15.68 -12.82
N PRO A 27 6.26 17.02 -13.01
CA PRO A 27 5.54 17.71 -14.10
C PRO A 27 5.98 17.26 -15.49
N ASN A 28 7.20 16.75 -15.62
CA ASN A 28 7.79 16.31 -16.89
C ASN A 28 7.65 14.80 -17.15
N HIS A 29 6.90 14.08 -16.29
CA HIS A 29 6.70 12.64 -16.43
C HIS A 29 5.22 12.33 -16.68
N ALA A 30 4.96 11.42 -17.62
CA ALA A 30 3.63 10.87 -17.83
C ALA A 30 3.37 9.77 -16.79
N ILE A 31 2.67 10.12 -15.71
CA ILE A 31 2.32 9.18 -14.65
C ILE A 31 0.82 8.89 -14.71
N ALA A 32 0.46 7.63 -14.86
CA ALA A 32 -0.91 7.14 -14.77
C ALA A 32 -1.13 6.42 -13.44
N VAL A 33 -2.15 6.80 -12.69
CA VAL A 33 -2.58 6.09 -11.48
C VAL A 33 -3.87 5.35 -11.81
N LEU A 34 -3.81 4.03 -11.80
CA LEU A 34 -4.94 3.14 -12.07
C LEU A 34 -5.51 2.63 -10.74
N ASN A 35 -6.75 3.00 -10.45
CA ASN A 35 -7.46 2.46 -9.28
C ASN A 35 -8.10 1.11 -9.67
N ARG A 36 -7.57 0.02 -9.10
CA ARG A 36 -8.07 -1.34 -9.25
C ARG A 36 -8.67 -1.91 -7.96
N GLY A 37 -8.93 -1.03 -6.97
CA GLY A 37 -9.52 -1.44 -5.70
C GLY A 37 -10.97 -1.88 -5.83
N VAL A 38 -11.31 -2.97 -5.16
CA VAL A 38 -12.69 -3.43 -4.96
C VAL A 38 -12.99 -3.41 -3.46
N ASN A 39 -14.17 -2.91 -3.10
CA ASN A 39 -14.55 -2.80 -1.69
C ASN A 39 -14.80 -4.18 -1.08
N GLY A 40 -14.28 -4.38 0.13
CA GLY A 40 -14.53 -5.59 0.91
C GLY A 40 -13.70 -6.80 0.52
N GLU A 41 -12.82 -6.72 -0.48
CA GLU A 41 -11.94 -7.84 -0.83
C GLU A 41 -10.91 -8.14 0.24
N GLU A 42 -10.61 -9.42 0.39
CA GLU A 42 -9.51 -9.99 1.14
C GLU A 42 -8.33 -10.31 0.22
N THR A 43 -7.22 -10.73 0.79
CA THR A 43 -5.96 -10.90 0.07
C THR A 43 -6.06 -11.90 -1.08
N ASP A 44 -6.69 -13.07 -0.87
CA ASP A 44 -6.96 -14.09 -1.89
C ASP A 44 -7.79 -13.55 -3.06
N GLN A 45 -8.89 -12.87 -2.75
CA GLN A 45 -9.78 -12.28 -3.76
C GLN A 45 -9.08 -11.22 -4.62
N MET A 46 -8.17 -10.44 -4.01
CA MET A 46 -7.33 -9.50 -4.77
C MET A 46 -6.35 -10.24 -5.68
N MET A 47 -5.72 -11.32 -5.19
CA MET A 47 -4.78 -12.13 -5.96
C MET A 47 -5.44 -12.81 -7.16
N ASP A 48 -6.66 -13.32 -7.02
CA ASP A 48 -7.43 -13.95 -8.11
C ASP A 48 -7.57 -13.05 -9.35
N ARG A 49 -7.50 -11.73 -9.17
CA ARG A 49 -7.60 -10.75 -10.27
C ARG A 49 -6.29 -10.07 -10.64
N PHE A 50 -5.15 -10.43 -10.03
CA PHE A 50 -3.85 -9.79 -10.33
C PHE A 50 -3.51 -9.86 -11.81
N SER A 51 -3.69 -11.02 -12.43
CA SER A 51 -3.37 -11.21 -13.85
C SER A 51 -4.15 -10.23 -14.75
N ALA A 52 -5.48 -10.18 -14.60
CA ALA A 52 -6.35 -9.40 -15.47
C ALA A 52 -6.36 -7.91 -15.16
N ASP A 53 -6.35 -7.54 -13.87
CA ASP A 53 -6.58 -6.16 -13.45
C ASP A 53 -5.31 -5.38 -13.18
N VAL A 54 -4.21 -6.07 -12.81
CA VAL A 54 -2.95 -5.44 -12.43
C VAL A 54 -1.87 -5.72 -13.46
N MET A 55 -1.51 -6.99 -13.67
CA MET A 55 -0.37 -7.36 -14.51
C MET A 55 -0.60 -7.01 -15.99
N ALA A 56 -1.83 -7.13 -16.49
CA ALA A 56 -2.19 -6.74 -17.86
C ALA A 56 -1.94 -5.25 -18.16
N ALA A 57 -1.85 -4.41 -17.14
CA ALA A 57 -1.53 -2.99 -17.27
C ALA A 57 -0.02 -2.70 -17.27
N HIS A 58 0.83 -3.71 -17.05
CA HIS A 58 2.29 -3.60 -16.93
C HIS A 58 2.74 -2.45 -16.01
N PRO A 59 2.27 -2.42 -14.73
CA PRO A 59 2.61 -1.35 -13.82
C PRO A 59 4.09 -1.38 -13.45
N GLN A 60 4.71 -0.21 -13.29
CA GLN A 60 6.05 -0.08 -12.71
C GLN A 60 6.01 -0.14 -11.18
N LEU A 61 4.91 0.30 -10.58
CA LEU A 61 4.71 0.33 -9.13
C LEU A 61 3.29 -0.13 -8.79
N VAL A 62 3.19 -1.05 -7.83
CA VAL A 62 1.92 -1.50 -7.26
C VAL A 62 1.83 -1.05 -5.80
N LEU A 63 0.80 -0.30 -5.47
CA LEU A 63 0.42 0.05 -4.10
C LEU A 63 -0.64 -0.95 -3.64
N TRP A 64 -0.25 -1.91 -2.81
CA TRP A 64 -1.14 -3.00 -2.39
C TRP A 64 -1.58 -2.84 -0.94
N GLN A 65 -2.86 -2.47 -0.76
CA GLN A 65 -3.46 -2.31 0.54
C GLN A 65 -4.01 -3.65 1.04
N VAL A 66 -3.51 -4.13 2.18
CA VAL A 66 -3.78 -5.47 2.72
C VAL A 66 -4.18 -5.46 4.20
N GLY A 67 -4.73 -6.56 4.67
CA GLY A 67 -4.95 -6.88 6.08
C GLY A 67 -6.24 -6.32 6.69
N THR A 68 -6.78 -5.18 6.24
CA THR A 68 -7.95 -4.55 6.87
C THR A 68 -9.17 -5.48 6.91
N ASN A 69 -9.57 -6.03 5.76
CA ASN A 69 -10.78 -6.85 5.70
C ASN A 69 -10.58 -8.21 6.38
N SER A 70 -9.36 -8.74 6.35
CA SER A 70 -9.00 -9.96 7.06
C SER A 70 -9.14 -9.80 8.57
N VAL A 71 -8.64 -8.68 9.13
CA VAL A 71 -8.82 -8.33 10.54
C VAL A 71 -10.30 -8.15 10.90
N LEU A 72 -11.06 -7.40 10.09
CA LEU A 72 -12.49 -7.16 10.35
C LEU A 72 -13.32 -8.43 10.38
N ARG A 73 -12.91 -9.47 9.64
CA ARG A 73 -13.59 -10.77 9.54
C ARG A 73 -12.97 -11.86 10.38
N ASP A 74 -12.03 -11.51 11.25
CA ASP A 74 -11.33 -12.45 12.14
C ASP A 74 -10.72 -13.65 11.36
N ARG A 75 -10.05 -13.35 10.24
CA ARG A 75 -9.38 -14.36 9.41
C ARG A 75 -8.07 -14.83 10.02
N SER A 76 -7.69 -16.08 9.73
CA SER A 76 -6.42 -16.65 10.17
C SER A 76 -5.22 -15.81 9.70
N LEU A 77 -4.37 -15.42 10.65
CA LEU A 77 -3.12 -14.72 10.37
C LEU A 77 -2.15 -15.59 9.55
N GLU A 78 -2.10 -16.90 9.83
CA GLU A 78 -1.24 -17.85 9.11
C GLU A 78 -1.60 -17.93 7.62
N ILE A 79 -2.90 -18.02 7.30
CA ILE A 79 -3.38 -18.04 5.91
C ILE A 79 -3.06 -16.70 5.23
N HIS A 80 -3.30 -15.59 5.91
CA HIS A 80 -3.00 -14.26 5.39
C HIS A 80 -1.50 -14.09 5.10
N GLU A 81 -0.61 -14.60 5.96
CA GLU A 81 0.84 -14.54 5.78
C GLU A 81 1.27 -15.26 4.51
N ALA A 82 0.80 -16.50 4.32
CA ALA A 82 1.12 -17.28 3.12
C ALA A 82 0.64 -16.57 1.83
N GLN A 83 -0.58 -16.05 1.83
CA GLN A 83 -1.14 -15.29 0.70
C GLN A 83 -0.37 -14.00 0.44
N LEU A 84 0.07 -13.31 1.48
CA LEU A 84 0.83 -12.06 1.36
C LEU A 84 2.18 -12.30 0.67
N HIS A 85 2.93 -13.32 1.09
CA HIS A 85 4.19 -13.71 0.47
C HIS A 85 3.99 -14.10 -1.00
N GLN A 86 3.03 -14.98 -1.28
CA GLN A 86 2.71 -15.39 -2.64
C GLN A 86 2.36 -14.19 -3.53
N GLY A 87 1.49 -13.30 -3.07
CA GLY A 87 1.08 -12.14 -3.86
C GLY A 87 2.22 -11.16 -4.13
N ILE A 88 3.14 -10.95 -3.16
CA ILE A 88 4.34 -10.13 -3.38
C ILE A 88 5.24 -10.77 -4.46
N GLU A 89 5.48 -12.07 -4.37
CA GLU A 89 6.29 -12.79 -5.37
C GLU A 89 5.68 -12.69 -6.77
N GLU A 90 4.38 -12.86 -6.91
CA GLU A 90 3.67 -12.74 -8.19
C GLU A 90 3.81 -11.34 -8.81
N LEU A 91 3.66 -10.28 -8.01
CA LEU A 91 3.80 -8.90 -8.47
C LEU A 91 5.26 -8.58 -8.87
N LYS A 92 6.24 -9.03 -8.07
CA LYS A 92 7.67 -8.88 -8.40
C LYS A 92 8.05 -9.66 -9.67
N ALA A 93 7.52 -10.86 -9.85
CA ALA A 93 7.74 -11.67 -11.06
C ALA A 93 7.16 -11.00 -12.31
N ALA A 94 6.11 -10.20 -12.18
CA ALA A 94 5.56 -9.38 -13.26
C ALA A 94 6.38 -8.11 -13.54
N GLY A 95 7.46 -7.86 -12.79
CA GLY A 95 8.38 -6.74 -12.99
C GLY A 95 7.95 -5.43 -12.29
N ALA A 96 7.01 -5.48 -11.37
CA ALA A 96 6.57 -4.31 -10.62
C ALA A 96 7.35 -4.15 -9.30
N ASP A 97 7.68 -2.90 -8.95
CA ASP A 97 7.98 -2.55 -7.57
C ASP A 97 6.71 -2.63 -6.72
N VAL A 98 6.84 -3.06 -5.47
CA VAL A 98 5.68 -3.25 -4.57
C VAL A 98 5.82 -2.39 -3.32
N VAL A 99 4.76 -1.65 -3.00
CA VAL A 99 4.60 -1.00 -1.70
C VAL A 99 3.38 -1.58 -1.02
N LEU A 100 3.57 -2.25 0.09
CA LEU A 100 2.47 -2.67 0.95
C LEU A 100 1.91 -1.47 1.71
N ILE A 101 0.61 -1.50 1.97
CA ILE A 101 -0.08 -0.50 2.79
C ILE A 101 -0.82 -1.25 3.89
N ASP A 102 -0.43 -1.02 5.14
CA ASP A 102 -1.04 -1.65 6.30
C ASP A 102 -2.46 -1.11 6.60
N PRO A 103 -3.23 -1.74 7.52
CA PRO A 103 -4.56 -1.27 7.91
C PRO A 103 -4.59 0.19 8.35
N GLN A 104 -5.77 0.82 8.26
CA GLN A 104 -5.99 2.16 8.79
C GLN A 104 -6.18 2.15 10.31
N PHE A 105 -5.71 3.20 10.99
CA PHE A 105 -6.04 3.45 12.39
C PHE A 105 -7.45 4.08 12.45
N ALA A 106 -8.46 3.23 12.68
CA ALA A 106 -9.87 3.62 12.71
C ALA A 106 -10.60 2.84 13.80
N PRO A 107 -11.69 3.38 14.39
CA PRO A 107 -12.39 2.72 15.50
C PRO A 107 -12.76 1.25 15.23
N ALA A 108 -13.29 0.94 14.05
CA ALA A 108 -13.69 -0.42 13.69
C ALA A 108 -12.49 -1.39 13.61
N VAL A 109 -11.33 -0.92 13.15
CA VAL A 109 -10.09 -1.72 13.08
C VAL A 109 -9.49 -1.86 14.47
N ASN A 110 -9.41 -0.76 15.22
CA ASN A 110 -8.82 -0.75 16.57
C ASN A 110 -9.59 -1.62 17.57
N ALA A 111 -10.87 -1.87 17.32
CA ALA A 111 -11.69 -2.76 18.16
C ALA A 111 -11.36 -4.25 17.99
N LYS A 112 -10.56 -4.62 16.98
CA LYS A 112 -10.19 -6.02 16.72
C LYS A 112 -8.90 -6.38 17.45
N ALA A 113 -8.91 -7.50 18.18
CA ALA A 113 -7.79 -7.95 18.99
C ALA A 113 -6.53 -8.23 18.15
N GLU A 114 -6.68 -8.79 16.96
CA GLU A 114 -5.58 -9.20 16.08
C GLU A 114 -4.98 -8.08 15.24
N THR A 115 -5.44 -6.83 15.41
CA THR A 115 -4.96 -5.69 14.60
C THR A 115 -3.44 -5.48 14.75
N ALA A 116 -2.91 -5.59 15.98
CA ALA A 116 -1.48 -5.39 16.22
C ALA A 116 -0.64 -6.48 15.54
N ASP A 117 -1.08 -7.73 15.63
CA ASP A 117 -0.39 -8.88 15.05
C ASP A 117 -0.43 -8.81 13.51
N MET A 118 -1.55 -8.42 12.92
CA MET A 118 -1.68 -8.19 11.48
C MET A 118 -0.70 -7.11 10.97
N ILE A 119 -0.59 -5.98 11.68
CA ILE A 119 0.33 -4.90 11.31
C ILE A 119 1.79 -5.39 11.40
N GLN A 120 2.11 -6.14 12.44
CA GLN A 120 3.45 -6.72 12.61
C GLN A 120 3.77 -7.73 11.51
N GLN A 121 2.83 -8.60 11.17
CA GLN A 121 2.96 -9.58 10.09
C GLN A 121 3.23 -8.91 8.74
N ILE A 122 2.46 -7.88 8.37
CA ILE A 122 2.67 -7.14 7.13
C ILE A 122 4.07 -6.48 7.12
N ALA A 123 4.52 -5.95 8.25
CA ALA A 123 5.84 -5.33 8.35
C ALA A 123 6.97 -6.37 8.23
N LEU A 124 6.79 -7.57 8.77
CA LEU A 124 7.74 -8.68 8.64
C LEU A 124 7.80 -9.18 7.19
N ALA A 125 6.66 -9.39 6.56
CA ALA A 125 6.60 -9.81 5.16
C ALA A 125 7.28 -8.78 4.23
N ALA A 126 7.01 -7.49 4.40
CA ALA A 126 7.67 -6.44 3.63
C ALA A 126 9.19 -6.50 3.75
N LYS A 127 9.69 -6.72 4.98
CA LYS A 127 11.13 -6.85 5.25
C LYS A 127 11.73 -8.12 4.63
N GLN A 128 11.06 -9.26 4.77
CA GLN A 128 11.52 -10.55 4.26
C GLN A 128 11.57 -10.57 2.73
N GLU A 129 10.55 -9.99 2.10
CA GLU A 129 10.43 -9.91 0.66
C GLU A 129 11.22 -8.74 0.04
N ASN A 130 11.85 -7.89 0.86
CA ASN A 130 12.56 -6.69 0.43
C ASN A 130 11.68 -5.77 -0.44
N VAL A 131 10.46 -5.50 0.04
CA VAL A 131 9.54 -4.53 -0.55
C VAL A 131 9.25 -3.40 0.43
N ASP A 132 8.78 -2.28 -0.09
CA ASP A 132 8.48 -1.12 0.74
C ASP A 132 7.14 -1.30 1.51
N LEU A 133 7.06 -0.65 2.66
CA LEU A 133 5.85 -0.58 3.48
C LEU A 133 5.50 0.87 3.78
N PHE A 134 4.32 1.30 3.34
CA PHE A 134 3.73 2.54 3.80
C PHE A 134 2.89 2.28 5.06
N ARG A 135 3.39 2.74 6.21
CA ARG A 135 2.81 2.53 7.54
C ARG A 135 1.61 3.46 7.78
N ARG A 136 0.51 3.22 7.10
CA ARG A 136 -0.72 4.03 7.20
C ARG A 136 -1.26 4.06 8.63
N PHE A 137 -1.26 2.92 9.32
CA PHE A 137 -1.70 2.83 10.71
C PHE A 137 -0.92 3.80 11.61
N ALA A 138 0.39 3.81 11.51
CA ALA A 138 1.25 4.68 12.31
C ALA A 138 1.04 6.16 11.96
N VAL A 139 0.86 6.51 10.69
CA VAL A 139 0.56 7.88 10.25
C VAL A 139 -0.74 8.37 10.84
N MET A 140 -1.83 7.60 10.71
CA MET A 140 -3.14 7.99 11.22
C MET A 140 -3.17 8.00 12.77
N ARG A 141 -2.45 7.08 13.41
CA ARG A 141 -2.29 7.09 14.86
C ARG A 141 -1.54 8.33 15.33
N ASN A 142 -0.54 8.81 14.60
CA ASN A 142 0.15 10.07 14.91
C ASN A 142 -0.79 11.28 14.84
N TRP A 143 -1.72 11.31 13.87
CA TRP A 143 -2.74 12.36 13.82
C TRP A 143 -3.58 12.39 15.10
N TYR A 144 -3.95 11.23 15.61
CA TYR A 144 -4.76 11.11 16.82
C TYR A 144 -3.96 11.39 18.10
N ASP A 145 -2.85 10.66 18.32
CA ASP A 145 -2.10 10.66 19.58
C ASP A 145 -1.24 11.93 19.74
N VAL A 146 -0.66 12.44 18.66
CA VAL A 146 0.34 13.52 18.70
C VAL A 146 -0.23 14.86 18.24
N GLN A 147 -1.00 14.85 17.14
CA GLN A 147 -1.62 16.07 16.61
C GLN A 147 -2.98 16.37 17.25
N HIS A 148 -3.49 15.47 18.11
CA HIS A 148 -4.74 15.60 18.86
C HIS A 148 -5.97 15.80 17.98
N LEU A 149 -5.97 15.24 16.76
CA LEU A 149 -7.14 15.23 15.90
C LEU A 149 -8.16 14.18 16.39
N ALA A 150 -9.43 14.53 16.39
CA ALA A 150 -10.48 13.55 16.65
C ALA A 150 -10.66 12.60 15.45
N PHE A 151 -11.19 11.41 15.67
CA PHE A 151 -11.49 10.50 14.55
C PHE A 151 -12.37 11.14 13.47
N ALA A 152 -13.35 11.95 13.86
CA ALA A 152 -14.23 12.65 12.93
C ALA A 152 -13.49 13.61 11.96
N ASP A 153 -12.27 14.03 12.30
CA ASP A 153 -11.47 14.92 11.45
C ASP A 153 -10.87 14.18 10.25
N PHE A 154 -10.63 12.86 10.36
CA PHE A 154 -9.96 12.08 9.32
C PHE A 154 -10.63 10.73 8.96
N VAL A 155 -11.61 10.27 9.75
CA VAL A 155 -12.41 9.07 9.52
C VAL A 155 -13.84 9.45 9.21
N SER A 156 -14.47 8.77 8.26
CA SER A 156 -15.87 8.96 7.88
C SER A 156 -16.83 8.45 8.97
N PRO A 157 -18.13 8.81 8.92
CA PRO A 157 -19.09 8.39 9.92
C PRO A 157 -19.25 6.86 10.07
N ASP A 158 -18.80 6.08 9.09
CA ASP A 158 -18.83 4.61 9.15
C ASP A 158 -17.78 4.01 10.11
N GLN A 159 -16.97 4.83 10.76
CA GLN A 159 -15.94 4.46 11.74
C GLN A 159 -14.83 3.57 11.18
N LEU A 160 -14.70 3.48 9.86
CA LEU A 160 -13.76 2.60 9.18
C LEU A 160 -12.94 3.35 8.11
N HIS A 161 -13.61 3.97 7.14
CA HIS A 161 -12.93 4.58 6.02
C HIS A 161 -12.46 5.99 6.33
N MET A 162 -11.42 6.45 5.64
CA MET A 162 -11.02 7.86 5.73
C MET A 162 -12.06 8.75 5.04
N ASN A 163 -12.24 9.96 5.58
CA ASN A 163 -12.97 11.02 4.92
C ASN A 163 -12.08 11.75 3.88
N ASP A 164 -12.60 12.78 3.23
CA ASP A 164 -11.89 13.53 2.20
C ASP A 164 -10.58 14.16 2.69
N TRP A 165 -10.56 14.68 3.94
CA TRP A 165 -9.37 15.24 4.53
C TRP A 165 -8.31 14.16 4.77
N GLY A 166 -8.70 13.02 5.36
CA GLY A 166 -7.82 11.89 5.59
C GLY A 166 -7.20 11.36 4.30
N TYR A 167 -8.01 11.20 3.24
CA TYR A 167 -7.52 10.78 1.94
C TYR A 167 -6.57 11.79 1.29
N ALA A 168 -6.84 13.10 1.44
CA ALA A 168 -5.97 14.14 0.91
C ALA A 168 -4.60 14.15 1.59
N CYS A 169 -4.57 14.14 2.92
CA CYS A 169 -3.32 14.10 3.69
C CYS A 169 -2.52 12.83 3.40
N TRP A 170 -3.20 11.70 3.37
CA TRP A 170 -2.55 10.43 3.09
C TRP A 170 -1.96 10.38 1.67
N ALA A 171 -2.69 10.82 0.65
CA ALA A 171 -2.21 10.87 -0.73
C ALA A 171 -0.97 11.78 -0.87
N LYS A 172 -0.96 12.91 -0.19
CA LYS A 172 0.18 13.84 -0.16
C LYS A 172 1.42 13.21 0.47
N LEU A 173 1.25 12.47 1.58
CA LEU A 173 2.35 11.76 2.24
C LEU A 173 2.90 10.62 1.37
N MET A 174 2.01 9.84 0.74
CA MET A 174 2.39 8.77 -0.19
C MET A 174 3.14 9.33 -1.40
N ALA A 175 2.66 10.41 -2.01
CA ALA A 175 3.35 11.06 -3.13
C ALA A 175 4.73 11.59 -2.71
N GLY A 176 4.87 12.08 -1.47
CA GLY A 176 6.15 12.49 -0.90
C GLY A 176 7.12 11.31 -0.77
N ALA A 177 6.66 10.18 -0.23
CA ALA A 177 7.46 8.98 -0.08
C ALA A 177 7.91 8.40 -1.44
N ILE A 178 7.01 8.38 -2.43
CA ILE A 178 7.34 7.96 -3.80
C ILE A 178 8.40 8.90 -4.41
N ALA A 179 8.26 10.21 -4.25
CA ALA A 179 9.21 11.17 -4.79
C ALA A 179 10.60 11.05 -4.13
N GLU A 180 10.63 10.83 -2.82
CA GLU A 180 11.88 10.57 -2.10
C GLU A 180 12.54 9.27 -2.58
N ALA A 181 11.80 8.18 -2.71
CA ALA A 181 12.31 6.92 -3.22
C ALA A 181 12.86 7.05 -4.65
N ALA A 182 12.13 7.72 -5.53
CA ALA A 182 12.54 7.96 -6.92
C ALA A 182 13.79 8.85 -7.05
N SER A 183 14.11 9.66 -6.04
CA SER A 183 15.30 10.51 -6.02
C SER A 183 16.57 9.79 -5.53
N ARG A 184 16.44 8.59 -4.95
CA ARG A 184 17.59 7.82 -4.45
C ARG A 184 18.40 7.29 -5.63
N PRO A 185 19.76 7.36 -5.57
CA PRO A 185 20.59 6.73 -6.58
C PRO A 185 20.29 5.22 -6.63
N ILE A 186 20.07 4.68 -7.83
CA ILE A 186 19.98 3.24 -8.02
C ILE A 186 21.36 2.70 -7.62
N ALA A 187 21.44 1.88 -6.56
CA ALA A 187 22.68 1.20 -6.23
C ALA A 187 23.08 0.36 -7.46
N SER A 188 24.15 0.78 -8.13
CA SER A 188 24.70 0.06 -9.28
C SER A 188 24.91 -1.39 -8.84
N ALA A 189 24.22 -2.33 -9.48
CA ALA A 189 24.46 -3.74 -9.28
C ALA A 189 25.96 -3.96 -9.51
N ALA A 190 26.69 -4.30 -8.43
CA ALA A 190 28.11 -4.57 -8.52
C ALA A 190 28.31 -5.64 -9.58
N ALA A 191 29.04 -5.29 -10.64
CA ALA A 191 29.41 -6.20 -11.69
C ALA A 191 30.06 -7.42 -11.04
N HIS A 192 29.44 -8.60 -11.23
CA HIS A 192 30.07 -9.86 -10.86
C HIS A 192 31.41 -9.94 -11.60
N PRO A 193 32.54 -10.10 -10.91
CA PRO A 193 33.80 -10.33 -11.60
C PRO A 193 33.68 -11.62 -12.39
N ALA A 194 33.81 -11.53 -13.71
CA ALA A 194 33.90 -12.69 -14.58
C ALA A 194 35.02 -13.59 -14.05
N HIS A 195 34.67 -14.80 -13.62
CA HIS A 195 35.65 -15.84 -13.36
C HIS A 195 36.43 -16.12 -14.64
N ALA A 196 37.65 -15.61 -14.72
CA ALA A 196 38.61 -16.06 -15.72
C ALA A 196 38.94 -17.52 -15.41
N THR A 197 38.38 -18.43 -16.19
CA THR A 197 38.81 -19.84 -16.24
C THR A 197 40.15 -19.86 -16.97
N ASN A 198 41.26 -19.83 -16.23
CA ASN A 198 42.52 -20.34 -16.73
C ASN A 198 42.43 -21.87 -16.71
N LEU A 199 42.42 -22.49 -17.87
CA LEU A 199 42.74 -23.90 -18.09
C LEU A 199 44.19 -24.00 -18.57
N PRO A 200 44.93 -24.98 -18.06
CA PRO A 200 46.32 -25.22 -18.43
C PRO A 200 46.52 -25.73 -19.84
#